data_b277ff4f9190370175b9f42ab8efca3b
#
_entry.id   b277ff4f9190370175b9f42ab8efca3b
#
_cell.length_a   1.000
_cell.length_b   1.000
_cell.length_c   1.000
_cell.angle_alpha   90.00
_cell.angle_beta   90.00
_cell.angle_gamma   90.00
#
_symmetry.space_group_name_H-M   'P 1'
#
loop_
_entity.id
_entity.type
_entity.pdbx_description
1 polymer ?
#
loop_
_entity_poly.entity_id
_entity_poly.type
_entity_poly.pdbx_seq_one_letter_code
_entity_poly.pdbx_strand_id
1 'polypeptide(L)'
;TSSASFSWDRRCVYEKDFEVCKDHVDEVITVGSDEICAAIKDIYDDTRSITEPAGALAVAGIKKYVARERTEGQTLVAIDSGANINFDRLRHVAERAELGEQREAIIAVTVAERPGSFKAFCAALGRRQITEFNYRYHSDRQAHLFVGVQTHPLTDSRADLLAGLREQGFPVLDLTDNEMAKLHIRHMVGGHGTEVRRERLFRFEFPERPGALLNFLDKLGSRWNISLFHYRNHGAADGRVLAGLQVPDEERGELEAALQAIGYPYWEETHNPAYRLFAG
;
A
#
# COMPACT_ATOMS: atom_id res chain seq x y z
N THR A 1 22.77 -36.20 -14.14
CA THR A 1 24.20 -35.85 -14.37
C THR A 1 24.42 -34.50 -15.04
N SER A 2 23.40 -33.82 -15.56
CA SER A 2 23.56 -32.53 -16.26
C SER A 2 23.41 -31.28 -15.35
N SER A 3 22.82 -31.42 -14.14
CA SER A 3 22.58 -30.27 -13.26
C SER A 3 23.80 -29.82 -12.44
N ALA A 4 24.75 -30.71 -12.19
CA ALA A 4 25.95 -30.38 -11.42
C ALA A 4 27.00 -29.60 -12.23
N SER A 5 27.14 -29.89 -13.56
CA SER A 5 28.04 -29.15 -14.43
C SER A 5 27.58 -27.72 -14.70
N PHE A 6 26.27 -27.47 -14.77
CA PHE A 6 25.70 -26.12 -14.98
C PHE A 6 25.91 -25.20 -13.76
N SER A 7 25.95 -25.74 -12.57
CA SER A 7 26.23 -24.98 -11.34
C SER A 7 27.72 -24.57 -11.22
N TRP A 8 28.63 -25.39 -11.74
CA TRP A 8 30.06 -25.12 -11.72
C TRP A 8 30.45 -24.03 -12.73
N ASP A 9 29.91 -24.10 -13.93
CA ASP A 9 30.15 -23.10 -14.99
C ASP A 9 29.69 -21.69 -14.57
N ARG A 10 28.56 -21.56 -13.88
CA ARG A 10 28.12 -20.28 -13.33
C ARG A 10 29.08 -19.69 -12.30
N ARG A 11 29.60 -20.47 -11.38
CA ARG A 11 30.59 -19.96 -10.40
C ARG A 11 31.86 -19.44 -11.08
N CYS A 12 32.38 -20.16 -12.07
CA CYS A 12 33.56 -19.72 -12.82
C CYS A 12 33.33 -18.42 -13.60
N VAL A 13 32.10 -18.19 -14.13
CA VAL A 13 31.74 -16.94 -14.81
C VAL A 13 31.75 -15.77 -13.81
N TYR A 14 31.09 -15.93 -12.66
CA TYR A 14 31.03 -14.87 -11.65
C TYR A 14 32.42 -14.48 -11.10
N GLU A 15 33.34 -15.43 -10.89
CA GLU A 15 34.69 -15.14 -10.44
C GLU A 15 35.49 -14.34 -11.48
N LYS A 16 35.37 -14.69 -12.76
CA LYS A 16 36.04 -13.96 -13.87
C LYS A 16 35.47 -12.58 -14.05
N ASP A 17 34.13 -12.43 -14.02
CA ASP A 17 33.48 -11.15 -14.14
C ASP A 17 33.88 -10.22 -12.99
N PHE A 18 33.99 -10.74 -11.77
CA PHE A 18 34.42 -9.97 -10.60
C PHE A 18 35.87 -9.50 -10.72
N GLU A 19 36.80 -10.33 -11.22
CA GLU A 19 38.18 -9.91 -11.47
C GLU A 19 38.25 -8.77 -12.52
N VAL A 20 37.50 -8.86 -13.60
CA VAL A 20 37.40 -7.79 -14.60
C VAL A 20 36.82 -6.50 -14.00
N CYS A 21 35.78 -6.62 -13.19
CA CYS A 21 35.16 -5.46 -12.54
C CYS A 21 36.14 -4.70 -11.62
N LYS A 22 37.05 -5.39 -10.92
CA LYS A 22 38.03 -4.74 -10.05
C LYS A 22 38.93 -3.74 -10.80
N ASP A 23 39.24 -4.03 -12.06
CA ASP A 23 40.17 -3.24 -12.85
C ASP A 23 39.49 -2.17 -13.71
N HIS A 24 38.18 -2.28 -13.95
CA HIS A 24 37.48 -1.47 -14.95
C HIS A 24 36.21 -0.77 -14.43
N VAL A 25 35.78 -1.01 -13.19
CA VAL A 25 34.59 -0.39 -12.61
C VAL A 25 35.01 0.67 -11.60
N ASP A 26 34.60 1.91 -11.83
CA ASP A 26 34.91 3.04 -10.95
C ASP A 26 34.14 2.97 -9.64
N GLU A 27 32.86 2.54 -9.68
CA GLU A 27 31.98 2.49 -8.53
C GLU A 27 30.88 1.43 -8.65
N VAL A 28 30.49 0.86 -7.53
CA VAL A 28 29.33 -0.06 -7.40
C VAL A 28 28.22 0.64 -6.60
N ILE A 29 27.06 0.81 -7.23
CA ILE A 29 25.88 1.42 -6.61
C ILE A 29 24.87 0.30 -6.30
N THR A 30 24.49 0.17 -5.03
CA THR A 30 23.44 -0.78 -4.61
C THR A 30 22.07 -0.12 -4.63
N VAL A 31 21.05 -0.83 -5.10
CA VAL A 31 19.65 -0.39 -5.14
C VAL A 31 18.75 -1.42 -4.48
N GLY A 32 17.64 -0.95 -3.90
CA GLY A 32 16.63 -1.78 -3.26
C GLY A 32 15.55 -2.26 -4.26
N SER A 33 14.74 -3.22 -3.81
CA SER A 33 13.65 -3.77 -4.64
C SER A 33 12.62 -2.72 -5.04
N ASP A 34 12.32 -1.75 -4.18
CA ASP A 34 11.36 -0.68 -4.47
C ASP A 34 11.91 0.27 -5.53
N GLU A 35 13.21 0.60 -5.46
CA GLU A 35 13.91 1.41 -6.47
C GLU A 35 13.92 0.71 -7.85
N ILE A 36 14.10 -0.62 -7.87
CA ILE A 36 14.04 -1.42 -9.10
C ILE A 36 12.61 -1.43 -9.67
N CYS A 37 11.59 -1.61 -8.85
CA CYS A 37 10.19 -1.58 -9.28
C CYS A 37 9.81 -0.22 -9.86
N ALA A 38 10.26 0.87 -9.24
CA ALA A 38 10.10 2.23 -9.77
C ALA A 38 10.78 2.39 -11.13
N ALA A 39 11.99 1.85 -11.33
CA ALA A 39 12.68 1.90 -12.61
C ALA A 39 11.96 1.07 -13.71
N ILE A 40 11.36 -0.08 -13.38
CA ILE A 40 10.53 -0.84 -14.32
C ILE A 40 9.35 0.01 -14.79
N LYS A 41 8.70 0.72 -13.86
CA LYS A 41 7.59 1.63 -14.18
C LYS A 41 8.04 2.76 -15.10
N ASP A 42 9.17 3.43 -14.80
CA ASP A 42 9.70 4.50 -15.65
C ASP A 42 10.00 4.01 -17.06
N ILE A 43 10.66 2.87 -17.21
CA ILE A 43 10.94 2.25 -18.52
C ILE A 43 9.63 1.98 -19.27
N TYR A 44 8.62 1.46 -18.57
CA TYR A 44 7.31 1.22 -19.19
C TYR A 44 6.63 2.54 -19.60
N ASP A 45 6.67 3.56 -18.77
CA ASP A 45 6.02 4.84 -19.07
C ASP A 45 6.65 5.53 -20.30
N ASP A 46 7.96 5.42 -20.47
CA ASP A 46 8.69 5.99 -21.59
C ASP A 46 8.61 5.16 -22.88
N THR A 47 8.74 3.83 -22.76
CA THR A 47 8.94 2.94 -23.91
C THR A 47 7.75 2.06 -24.23
N ARG A 48 6.81 1.89 -23.33
CA ARG A 48 5.73 0.89 -23.33
C ARG A 48 6.24 -0.57 -23.37
N SER A 49 7.49 -0.77 -22.98
CA SER A 49 8.12 -2.09 -22.84
C SER A 49 8.24 -2.45 -21.36
N ILE A 50 8.02 -3.72 -21.02
CA ILE A 50 8.19 -4.21 -19.66
C ILE A 50 9.51 -4.97 -19.60
N THR A 51 10.43 -4.49 -18.76
CA THR A 51 11.71 -5.14 -18.51
C THR A 51 11.65 -6.01 -17.25
N GLU A 52 12.56 -6.97 -17.14
CA GLU A 52 12.74 -7.74 -15.92
C GLU A 52 13.51 -6.93 -14.84
N PRO A 53 13.43 -7.31 -13.54
CA PRO A 53 14.14 -6.59 -12.49
C PRO A 53 15.65 -6.43 -12.74
N ALA A 54 16.32 -7.43 -13.31
CA ALA A 54 17.73 -7.35 -13.65
C ALA A 54 18.00 -6.32 -14.76
N GLY A 55 17.11 -6.21 -15.75
CA GLY A 55 17.18 -5.21 -16.81
C GLY A 55 17.03 -3.78 -16.29
N ALA A 56 16.09 -3.55 -15.37
CA ALA A 56 15.85 -2.25 -14.79
C ALA A 56 16.91 -1.80 -13.77
N LEU A 57 17.79 -2.72 -13.32
CA LEU A 57 18.78 -2.45 -12.27
C LEU A 57 19.68 -1.26 -12.61
N ALA A 58 20.14 -1.16 -13.86
CA ALA A 58 21.01 -0.09 -14.32
C ALA A 58 20.30 1.27 -14.31
N VAL A 59 19.01 1.32 -14.68
CA VAL A 59 18.20 2.55 -14.63
C VAL A 59 17.97 2.99 -13.18
N ALA A 60 17.67 2.06 -12.27
CA ALA A 60 17.56 2.35 -10.85
C ALA A 60 18.89 2.92 -10.29
N GLY A 61 20.02 2.34 -10.69
CA GLY A 61 21.35 2.83 -10.33
C GLY A 61 21.62 4.24 -10.83
N ILE A 62 21.27 4.55 -12.09
CA ILE A 62 21.40 5.91 -12.65
C ILE A 62 20.53 6.90 -11.87
N LYS A 63 19.28 6.60 -11.57
CA LYS A 63 18.39 7.48 -10.77
C LYS A 63 19.04 7.81 -9.42
N LYS A 64 19.57 6.81 -8.73
CA LYS A 64 20.27 6.99 -7.45
C LYS A 64 21.55 7.81 -7.57
N TYR A 65 22.33 7.56 -8.61
CA TYR A 65 23.54 8.33 -8.91
C TYR A 65 23.21 9.81 -9.14
N VAL A 66 22.25 10.10 -10.03
CA VAL A 66 21.81 11.48 -10.34
C VAL A 66 21.33 12.20 -9.08
N ALA A 67 20.51 11.55 -8.24
CA ALA A 67 20.04 12.14 -7.00
C ALA A 67 21.16 12.44 -6.00
N ARG A 68 22.15 11.55 -5.89
CA ARG A 68 23.30 11.69 -5.00
C ARG A 68 24.27 12.80 -5.46
N GLU A 69 24.64 12.77 -6.74
CA GLU A 69 25.65 13.68 -7.32
C GLU A 69 25.05 15.00 -7.81
N ARG A 70 23.70 15.11 -7.83
CA ARG A 70 22.99 16.28 -8.41
C ARG A 70 23.46 16.60 -9.83
N THR A 71 23.61 15.55 -10.64
CA THR A 71 24.15 15.61 -12.00
C THR A 71 23.21 16.34 -12.94
N GLU A 72 23.71 17.32 -13.66
CA GLU A 72 22.97 18.08 -14.67
C GLU A 72 23.77 18.13 -15.99
N GLY A 73 23.06 18.14 -17.12
CA GLY A 73 23.64 18.34 -18.44
C GLY A 73 24.56 17.22 -18.95
N GLN A 74 24.53 16.04 -18.31
CA GLN A 74 25.31 14.87 -18.73
C GLN A 74 24.43 13.86 -19.49
N THR A 75 25.04 13.11 -20.38
CA THR A 75 24.42 11.95 -21.03
C THR A 75 24.81 10.70 -20.25
N LEU A 76 23.84 10.05 -19.65
CA LEU A 76 24.00 8.80 -18.90
C LEU A 76 23.39 7.64 -19.71
N VAL A 77 24.09 6.51 -19.75
CA VAL A 77 23.67 5.34 -20.53
C VAL A 77 23.46 4.16 -19.60
N ALA A 78 22.30 3.55 -19.67
CA ALA A 78 21.97 2.30 -18.97
C ALA A 78 21.78 1.17 -20.00
N ILE A 79 22.18 -0.04 -19.62
CA ILE A 79 21.89 -1.24 -20.39
C ILE A 79 20.68 -1.93 -19.78
N ASP A 80 19.56 -1.94 -20.49
CA ASP A 80 18.43 -2.81 -20.18
C ASP A 80 18.72 -4.21 -20.73
N SER A 81 19.10 -5.12 -19.84
CA SER A 81 19.68 -6.41 -20.23
C SER A 81 18.65 -7.50 -20.52
N GLY A 82 17.36 -7.26 -20.29
CA GLY A 82 16.34 -8.26 -20.58
C GLY A 82 14.92 -7.98 -20.11
N ALA A 83 13.99 -8.77 -20.64
CA ALA A 83 12.55 -8.65 -20.39
C ALA A 83 11.90 -10.01 -20.05
N ASN A 84 12.64 -10.96 -19.50
CA ASN A 84 12.12 -12.26 -19.09
C ASN A 84 11.36 -12.20 -17.78
N ILE A 85 10.21 -11.54 -17.78
CA ILE A 85 9.34 -11.38 -16.63
C ILE A 85 8.04 -12.17 -16.79
N ASN A 86 7.61 -12.88 -15.75
CA ASN A 86 6.29 -13.49 -15.72
C ASN A 86 5.22 -12.43 -15.43
N PHE A 87 4.07 -12.53 -16.10
CA PHE A 87 2.99 -11.54 -16.00
C PHE A 87 2.44 -11.38 -14.56
N ASP A 88 2.40 -12.44 -13.78
CA ASP A 88 1.99 -12.43 -12.37
C ASP A 88 2.90 -11.58 -11.46
N ARG A 89 4.17 -11.38 -11.84
CA ARG A 89 5.10 -10.50 -11.14
C ARG A 89 4.78 -9.01 -11.31
N LEU A 90 4.04 -8.63 -12.33
CA LEU A 90 3.66 -7.22 -12.55
C LEU A 90 2.84 -6.65 -11.40
N ARG A 91 2.05 -7.47 -10.74
CA ARG A 91 1.35 -7.05 -9.53
C ARG A 91 2.32 -6.58 -8.44
N HIS A 92 3.35 -7.38 -8.18
CA HIS A 92 4.40 -7.03 -7.20
C HIS A 92 5.12 -5.73 -7.59
N VAL A 93 5.44 -5.58 -8.88
CA VAL A 93 6.07 -4.35 -9.40
C VAL A 93 5.17 -3.14 -9.16
N ALA A 94 3.89 -3.23 -9.54
CA ALA A 94 2.94 -2.13 -9.40
C ALA A 94 2.75 -1.70 -7.92
N GLU A 95 2.71 -2.68 -7.01
CA GLU A 95 2.54 -2.40 -5.57
C GLU A 95 3.77 -1.72 -4.94
N ARG A 96 4.96 -1.95 -5.47
CA ARG A 96 6.23 -1.42 -4.91
C ARG A 96 6.77 -0.20 -5.64
N ALA A 97 6.36 0.02 -6.88
CA ALA A 97 6.82 1.17 -7.67
C ALA A 97 6.48 2.51 -7.00
N GLU A 98 5.25 2.65 -6.50
CA GLU A 98 4.81 3.88 -5.81
C GLU A 98 5.62 4.16 -4.53
N LEU A 99 6.04 3.11 -3.81
CA LEU A 99 6.93 3.24 -2.65
C LEU A 99 8.33 3.68 -3.07
N GLY A 100 8.88 3.07 -4.13
CA GLY A 100 10.19 3.43 -4.67
C GLY A 100 10.25 4.84 -5.25
N GLU A 101 9.13 5.36 -5.77
CA GLU A 101 8.99 6.75 -6.21
C GLU A 101 8.66 7.73 -5.07
N GLN A 102 8.54 7.24 -3.83
CA GLN A 102 8.10 8.03 -2.67
C GLN A 102 6.72 8.69 -2.85
N ARG A 103 5.85 8.03 -3.61
CA ARG A 103 4.47 8.47 -3.88
C ARG A 103 3.44 7.82 -2.98
N GLU A 104 3.84 6.85 -2.18
CA GLU A 104 3.02 6.23 -1.15
C GLU A 104 3.77 6.21 0.18
N ALA A 105 3.08 6.51 1.27
CA ALA A 105 3.52 6.27 2.63
C ALA A 105 2.62 5.23 3.29
N ILE A 106 3.22 4.25 3.96
CA ILE A 106 2.51 3.25 4.78
C ILE A 106 2.71 3.63 6.25
N ILE A 107 1.60 3.86 6.96
CA ILE A 107 1.62 4.30 8.35
C ILE A 107 0.72 3.45 9.23
N ALA A 108 1.10 3.28 10.49
CA ALA A 108 0.18 2.84 11.53
C ALA A 108 -0.19 4.03 12.41
N VAL A 109 -1.49 4.21 12.65
CA VAL A 109 -2.02 5.31 13.46
C VAL A 109 -2.83 4.75 14.61
N THR A 110 -2.61 5.27 15.81
CA THR A 110 -3.40 4.89 16.97
C THR A 110 -4.46 5.96 17.24
N VAL A 111 -5.72 5.54 17.33
CA VAL A 111 -6.86 6.41 17.65
C VAL A 111 -7.65 5.82 18.82
N ALA A 112 -8.51 6.62 19.46
CA ALA A 112 -9.43 6.11 20.48
C ALA A 112 -10.45 5.16 19.83
N GLU A 113 -10.77 4.04 20.49
CA GLU A 113 -11.79 3.10 20.01
C GLU A 113 -13.19 3.63 20.37
N ARG A 114 -13.69 4.52 19.52
CA ARG A 114 -15.04 5.08 19.66
C ARG A 114 -15.58 5.57 18.32
N PRO A 115 -16.90 5.61 18.14
CA PRO A 115 -17.53 6.17 16.97
C PRO A 115 -17.03 7.59 16.65
N GLY A 116 -16.73 7.86 15.38
CA GLY A 116 -16.21 9.13 14.90
C GLY A 116 -14.69 9.29 14.87
N SER A 117 -13.91 8.40 15.53
CA SER A 117 -12.45 8.50 15.52
C SER A 117 -11.85 8.36 14.12
N PHE A 118 -12.37 7.46 13.29
CA PHE A 118 -11.91 7.30 11.90
C PHE A 118 -12.21 8.53 11.06
N LYS A 119 -13.40 9.13 11.25
CA LYS A 119 -13.77 10.39 10.60
C LYS A 119 -12.80 11.51 10.98
N ALA A 120 -12.48 11.66 12.27
CA ALA A 120 -11.52 12.66 12.73
C ALA A 120 -10.14 12.45 12.12
N PHE A 121 -9.66 11.20 12.06
CA PHE A 121 -8.40 10.86 11.42
C PHE A 121 -8.42 11.15 9.90
N CYS A 122 -9.47 10.73 9.18
CA CYS A 122 -9.60 11.02 7.75
C CYS A 122 -9.70 12.53 7.46
N ALA A 123 -10.32 13.30 8.35
CA ALA A 123 -10.33 14.77 8.25
C ALA A 123 -8.92 15.36 8.43
N ALA A 124 -8.12 14.81 9.34
CA ALA A 124 -6.72 15.21 9.56
C ALA A 124 -5.81 14.89 8.35
N LEU A 125 -6.08 13.81 7.62
CA LEU A 125 -5.41 13.51 6.34
C LEU A 125 -5.73 14.54 5.25
N GLY A 126 -6.84 15.25 5.36
CA GLY A 126 -7.27 16.25 4.41
C GLY A 126 -7.71 15.65 3.08
N ARG A 127 -7.19 16.21 1.97
CA ARG A 127 -7.56 15.79 0.60
C ARG A 127 -6.63 14.72 0.01
N ARG A 128 -5.72 14.15 0.81
CA ARG A 128 -4.82 13.08 0.35
C ARG A 128 -5.62 11.85 -0.03
N GLN A 129 -5.20 11.19 -1.08
CA GLN A 129 -5.80 9.91 -1.46
C GLN A 129 -5.30 8.82 -0.51
N ILE A 130 -6.24 8.04 0.02
CA ILE A 130 -5.95 6.84 0.79
C ILE A 130 -5.86 5.68 -0.20
N THR A 131 -4.73 4.98 -0.22
CA THR A 131 -4.48 3.82 -1.10
C THR A 131 -4.95 2.52 -0.46
N GLU A 132 -4.85 2.44 0.86
CA GLU A 132 -5.40 1.33 1.64
C GLU A 132 -5.75 1.77 3.06
N PHE A 133 -6.68 1.05 3.67
CA PHE A 133 -7.11 1.29 5.05
C PHE A 133 -7.56 -0.02 5.66
N ASN A 134 -6.79 -0.54 6.62
CA ASN A 134 -7.06 -1.80 7.28
C ASN A 134 -7.22 -1.58 8.78
N TYR A 135 -8.29 -2.11 9.32
CA TYR A 135 -8.59 -2.08 10.73
C TYR A 135 -9.43 -3.30 11.13
N ARG A 136 -9.15 -3.81 12.33
CA ARG A 136 -9.98 -4.80 13.02
C ARG A 136 -10.07 -4.44 14.51
N TYR A 137 -11.27 -4.45 15.04
CA TYR A 137 -11.52 -4.25 16.47
C TYR A 137 -10.77 -5.27 17.32
N HIS A 138 -10.07 -4.79 18.33
CA HIS A 138 -9.31 -5.62 19.25
C HIS A 138 -9.60 -5.29 20.73
N SER A 139 -9.82 -4.02 21.07
CA SER A 139 -10.07 -3.57 22.44
C SER A 139 -10.98 -2.34 22.45
N ASP A 140 -11.57 -2.03 23.60
CA ASP A 140 -12.45 -0.87 23.80
C ASP A 140 -11.70 0.45 24.05
N ARG A 141 -10.37 0.44 24.07
CA ARG A 141 -9.55 1.61 24.40
C ARG A 141 -8.94 2.28 23.19
N GLN A 142 -8.27 1.51 22.36
CA GLN A 142 -7.47 2.01 21.25
C GLN A 142 -7.64 1.16 20.02
N ALA A 143 -7.76 1.83 18.87
CA ALA A 143 -7.71 1.25 17.54
C ALA A 143 -6.35 1.51 16.90
N HIS A 144 -5.80 0.49 16.24
CA HIS A 144 -4.61 0.62 15.41
C HIS A 144 -5.01 0.51 13.96
N LEU A 145 -4.84 1.61 13.23
CA LEU A 145 -5.18 1.71 11.81
C LEU A 145 -3.93 1.48 10.99
N PHE A 146 -3.99 0.60 10.02
CA PHE A 146 -2.96 0.44 8.99
C PHE A 146 -3.41 1.18 7.74
N VAL A 147 -2.65 2.20 7.30
CA VAL A 147 -3.11 3.13 6.27
C VAL A 147 -2.00 3.37 5.24
N GLY A 148 -2.34 3.21 3.97
CA GLY A 148 -1.57 3.71 2.84
C GLY A 148 -2.10 5.07 2.42
N VAL A 149 -1.20 6.03 2.22
CA VAL A 149 -1.54 7.42 1.84
C VAL A 149 -0.69 7.84 0.67
N GLN A 150 -1.31 8.38 -0.37
CA GLN A 150 -0.58 8.96 -1.48
C GLN A 150 0.16 10.22 -1.04
N THR A 151 1.44 10.29 -1.40
CA THR A 151 2.36 11.39 -1.12
C THR A 151 2.96 11.92 -2.41
N HIS A 152 3.64 13.08 -2.33
CA HIS A 152 4.39 13.62 -3.45
C HIS A 152 5.73 14.14 -2.95
N PRO A 153 6.88 13.65 -3.45
CA PRO A 153 8.19 13.92 -2.87
C PRO A 153 8.56 15.41 -2.78
N LEU A 154 8.00 16.25 -3.68
CA LEU A 154 8.34 17.68 -3.74
C LEU A 154 7.30 18.61 -3.08
N THR A 155 6.01 18.21 -3.03
CA THR A 155 4.94 19.14 -2.62
C THR A 155 4.16 18.67 -1.39
N ASP A 156 4.21 17.41 -1.06
CA ASP A 156 3.51 16.78 0.07
C ASP A 156 4.24 15.49 0.47
N SER A 157 5.42 15.64 1.05
CA SER A 157 6.31 14.54 1.35
C SER A 157 5.79 13.64 2.49
N ARG A 158 6.36 12.43 2.58
CA ARG A 158 6.14 11.52 3.73
C ARG A 158 6.44 12.22 5.07
N ALA A 159 7.49 13.03 5.11
CA ALA A 159 7.86 13.77 6.32
C ALA A 159 6.79 14.79 6.71
N ASP A 160 6.23 15.53 5.74
CA ASP A 160 5.16 16.52 5.98
C ASP A 160 3.89 15.83 6.47
N LEU A 161 3.52 14.69 5.88
CA LEU A 161 2.39 13.87 6.34
C LEU A 161 2.55 13.47 7.81
N LEU A 162 3.71 12.90 8.18
CA LEU A 162 3.97 12.43 9.54
C LEU A 162 4.00 13.58 10.55
N ALA A 163 4.62 14.70 10.20
CA ALA A 163 4.68 15.90 11.03
C ALA A 163 3.27 16.46 11.27
N GLY A 164 2.49 16.66 10.22
CA GLY A 164 1.13 17.21 10.30
C GLY A 164 0.17 16.34 11.11
N LEU A 165 0.29 15.01 11.05
CA LEU A 165 -0.53 14.12 11.88
C LEU A 165 -0.11 14.19 13.36
N ARG A 166 1.19 14.24 13.65
CA ARG A 166 1.70 14.37 15.03
C ARG A 166 1.30 15.70 15.67
N GLU A 167 1.36 16.80 14.93
CA GLU A 167 0.92 18.12 15.38
C GLU A 167 -0.57 18.15 15.73
N GLN A 168 -1.38 17.36 15.02
CA GLN A 168 -2.81 17.17 15.31
C GLN A 168 -3.08 16.16 16.44
N GLY A 169 -2.02 15.63 17.09
CA GLY A 169 -2.13 14.74 18.25
C GLY A 169 -2.34 13.26 17.92
N PHE A 170 -2.13 12.84 16.67
CA PHE A 170 -2.20 11.42 16.30
C PHE A 170 -0.85 10.74 16.54
N PRO A 171 -0.77 9.68 17.38
CA PRO A 171 0.40 8.81 17.43
C PRO A 171 0.55 8.07 16.11
N VAL A 172 1.65 8.32 15.39
CA VAL A 172 1.92 7.76 14.07
C VAL A 172 3.26 7.05 14.05
N LEU A 173 3.25 5.81 13.56
CA LEU A 173 4.43 5.00 13.24
C LEU A 173 4.57 4.90 11.73
N ASP A 174 5.74 5.26 11.21
CA ASP A 174 6.09 5.07 9.80
C ASP A 174 6.46 3.60 9.54
N LEU A 175 5.75 2.97 8.63
CA LEU A 175 5.95 1.57 8.21
C LEU A 175 6.39 1.46 6.74
N THR A 176 6.64 2.59 6.07
CA THR A 176 6.95 2.64 4.63
C THR A 176 8.15 1.77 4.27
N ASP A 177 9.17 1.74 5.13
CA ASP A 177 10.39 0.94 4.93
C ASP A 177 10.35 -0.43 5.65
N ASN A 178 9.21 -0.80 6.25
CA ASN A 178 9.05 -2.06 6.96
C ASN A 178 8.60 -3.19 6.03
N GLU A 179 9.51 -4.13 5.72
CA GLU A 179 9.22 -5.24 4.80
C GLU A 179 8.11 -6.17 5.29
N MET A 180 7.99 -6.43 6.59
CA MET A 180 6.89 -7.24 7.13
C MET A 180 5.55 -6.54 6.91
N ALA A 181 5.49 -5.22 7.09
CA ALA A 181 4.28 -4.44 6.83
C ALA A 181 3.90 -4.50 5.34
N LYS A 182 4.86 -4.30 4.44
CA LYS A 182 4.65 -4.31 2.98
C LYS A 182 4.23 -5.69 2.44
N LEU A 183 4.82 -6.76 2.96
CA LEU A 183 4.62 -8.11 2.41
C LEU A 183 3.48 -8.89 3.08
N HIS A 184 3.18 -8.60 4.34
CA HIS A 184 2.23 -9.39 5.12
C HIS A 184 1.09 -8.58 5.71
N ILE A 185 1.37 -7.56 6.52
CA ILE A 185 0.33 -6.83 7.25
C ILE A 185 -0.68 -6.15 6.31
N ARG A 186 -0.22 -5.55 5.21
CA ARG A 186 -1.10 -4.91 4.24
C ARG A 186 -2.12 -5.85 3.56
N HIS A 187 -1.91 -7.16 3.64
CA HIS A 187 -2.80 -8.16 3.07
C HIS A 187 -3.75 -8.80 4.10
N MET A 188 -3.62 -8.43 5.37
CA MET A 188 -4.43 -8.98 6.45
C MET A 188 -5.74 -8.20 6.59
N VAL A 189 -6.86 -8.92 6.50
CA VAL A 189 -8.19 -8.34 6.79
C VAL A 189 -8.49 -8.33 8.30
N GLY A 190 -7.55 -8.74 9.13
CA GLY A 190 -7.70 -9.00 10.55
C GLY A 190 -7.99 -10.47 10.81
N GLY A 191 -8.62 -10.80 11.89
CA GLY A 191 -9.01 -12.14 12.30
C GLY A 191 -10.34 -12.09 13.04
N HIS A 192 -10.65 -13.13 13.81
CA HIS A 192 -11.83 -13.13 14.66
C HIS A 192 -11.73 -12.04 15.73
N GLY A 193 -12.76 -11.20 15.83
CA GLY A 193 -12.89 -10.21 16.88
C GLY A 193 -13.56 -10.82 18.10
N THR A 194 -12.79 -11.31 19.07
CA THR A 194 -13.31 -12.04 20.26
C THR A 194 -14.30 -11.24 21.11
N GLU A 195 -14.27 -9.93 21.05
CA GLU A 195 -15.13 -9.03 21.83
C GLU A 195 -16.19 -8.31 20.96
N VAL A 196 -16.23 -8.59 19.65
CA VAL A 196 -17.19 -7.96 18.74
C VAL A 196 -18.56 -8.56 18.93
N ARG A 197 -19.56 -7.72 19.19
CA ARG A 197 -20.94 -8.14 19.36
C ARG A 197 -21.83 -7.45 18.33
N ARG A 198 -22.85 -8.18 17.81
CA ARG A 198 -23.87 -7.65 16.88
C ARG A 198 -23.24 -7.03 15.62
N GLU A 199 -22.16 -7.63 15.11
CA GLU A 199 -21.49 -7.18 13.90
C GLU A 199 -22.33 -7.49 12.66
N ARG A 200 -22.54 -6.50 11.82
CA ARG A 200 -23.07 -6.66 10.46
C ARG A 200 -21.98 -6.29 9.47
N LEU A 201 -21.76 -7.14 8.50
CA LEU A 201 -20.70 -6.97 7.52
C LEU A 201 -21.27 -6.53 6.16
N PHE A 202 -20.68 -5.52 5.58
CA PHE A 202 -21.07 -4.98 4.29
C PHE A 202 -19.87 -4.84 3.36
N ARG A 203 -20.07 -5.16 2.11
CA ARG A 203 -19.15 -4.89 1.02
C ARG A 203 -19.69 -3.72 0.20
N PHE A 204 -18.81 -2.74 -0.10
CA PHE A 204 -19.14 -1.55 -0.87
C PHE A 204 -18.26 -1.42 -2.11
N GLU A 205 -18.77 -0.70 -3.10
CA GLU A 205 -18.00 -0.16 -4.22
C GLU A 205 -17.91 1.35 -4.06
N PHE A 206 -16.70 1.86 -3.86
CA PHE A 206 -16.44 3.30 -3.72
C PHE A 206 -15.85 3.85 -5.01
N PRO A 207 -16.24 5.09 -5.42
CA PRO A 207 -15.53 5.76 -6.50
C PRO A 207 -14.08 6.05 -6.08
N GLU A 208 -13.11 5.70 -6.94
CA GLU A 208 -11.68 5.94 -6.70
C GLU A 208 -11.35 7.44 -6.91
N ARG A 209 -11.64 8.23 -5.89
CA ARG A 209 -11.34 9.66 -5.86
C ARG A 209 -11.00 10.13 -4.44
N PRO A 210 -10.13 11.15 -4.30
CA PRO A 210 -9.82 11.75 -3.01
C PRO A 210 -11.10 12.15 -2.25
N GLY A 211 -11.16 11.83 -0.96
CA GLY A 211 -12.28 12.14 -0.09
C GLY A 211 -13.47 11.18 -0.13
N ALA A 212 -13.46 10.12 -0.95
CA ALA A 212 -14.55 9.15 -1.00
C ALA A 212 -14.79 8.46 0.34
N LEU A 213 -13.72 8.06 1.03
CA LEU A 213 -13.80 7.48 2.37
C LEU A 213 -14.34 8.48 3.40
N LEU A 214 -13.87 9.72 3.39
CA LEU A 214 -14.38 10.75 4.31
C LEU A 214 -15.87 11.01 4.07
N ASN A 215 -16.32 11.12 2.82
CA ASN A 215 -17.74 11.27 2.47
C ASN A 215 -18.58 10.07 2.96
N PHE A 216 -18.07 8.86 2.86
CA PHE A 216 -18.71 7.67 3.42
C PHE A 216 -18.87 7.78 4.93
N LEU A 217 -17.77 8.13 5.65
CA LEU A 217 -17.78 8.29 7.10
C LEU A 217 -18.66 9.47 7.58
N ASP A 218 -18.73 10.55 6.80
CA ASP A 218 -19.63 11.68 7.07
C ASP A 218 -21.10 11.28 7.02
N LYS A 219 -21.48 10.51 6.00
CA LYS A 219 -22.86 10.07 5.81
C LYS A 219 -23.25 8.92 6.74
N LEU A 220 -22.32 8.01 7.06
CA LEU A 220 -22.55 6.97 8.05
C LEU A 220 -22.75 7.56 9.45
N GLY A 221 -22.11 8.71 9.71
CA GLY A 221 -22.17 9.39 10.99
C GLY A 221 -21.29 8.74 12.07
N SER A 222 -21.59 9.07 13.34
CA SER A 222 -20.83 8.57 14.49
C SER A 222 -21.71 7.69 15.40
N ARG A 223 -22.77 7.10 14.86
CA ARG A 223 -23.74 6.35 15.65
C ARG A 223 -23.26 4.93 15.95
N TRP A 224 -22.74 4.26 14.93
CA TRP A 224 -22.29 2.86 15.04
C TRP A 224 -20.76 2.79 15.05
N ASN A 225 -20.25 1.87 15.86
CA ASN A 225 -18.83 1.59 15.85
C ASN A 225 -18.45 0.73 14.65
N ILE A 226 -17.33 1.08 14.01
CA ILE A 226 -16.74 0.30 12.94
C ILE A 226 -15.84 -0.75 13.61
N SER A 227 -16.14 -2.01 13.43
CA SER A 227 -15.41 -3.14 14.03
C SER A 227 -14.45 -3.83 13.06
N LEU A 228 -14.67 -3.65 11.77
CA LEU A 228 -13.79 -4.09 10.70
C LEU A 228 -13.81 -3.04 9.58
N PHE A 229 -12.65 -2.71 9.04
CA PHE A 229 -12.57 -1.90 7.84
C PHE A 229 -11.38 -2.36 7.00
N HIS A 230 -11.67 -2.74 5.77
CA HIS A 230 -10.66 -3.12 4.80
C HIS A 230 -10.95 -2.43 3.47
N TYR A 231 -10.04 -1.56 3.07
CA TYR A 231 -10.04 -0.87 1.78
C TYR A 231 -8.67 -0.97 1.14
N ARG A 232 -8.66 -1.24 -0.14
CA ARG A 232 -7.45 -1.23 -0.94
C ARG A 232 -7.76 -0.77 -2.37
N ASN A 233 -6.98 0.20 -2.84
CA ASN A 233 -6.98 0.59 -4.23
C ASN A 233 -6.24 -0.48 -5.05
N HIS A 234 -6.91 -1.05 -6.04
CA HIS A 234 -6.36 -2.05 -6.96
C HIS A 234 -6.16 -1.51 -8.38
N GLY A 235 -6.23 -0.18 -8.57
CA GLY A 235 -6.14 0.46 -9.89
C GLY A 235 -7.39 0.26 -10.76
N ALA A 236 -8.51 -0.19 -10.18
CA ALA A 236 -9.82 -0.23 -10.85
C ALA A 236 -10.52 1.13 -10.74
N ALA A 237 -11.59 1.34 -11.54
CA ALA A 237 -12.39 2.56 -11.46
C ALA A 237 -13.09 2.74 -10.11
N ASP A 238 -13.39 1.63 -9.41
CA ASP A 238 -14.06 1.60 -8.13
C ASP A 238 -13.22 0.84 -7.10
N GLY A 239 -13.04 1.43 -5.92
CA GLY A 239 -12.41 0.80 -4.76
C GLY A 239 -13.33 -0.22 -4.10
N ARG A 240 -12.75 -1.30 -3.60
CA ARG A 240 -13.46 -2.35 -2.89
C ARG A 240 -13.29 -2.17 -1.39
N VAL A 241 -14.41 -1.98 -0.67
CA VAL A 241 -14.42 -1.80 0.78
C VAL A 241 -15.19 -2.93 1.44
N LEU A 242 -14.64 -3.46 2.52
CA LEU A 242 -15.33 -4.34 3.45
C LEU A 242 -15.43 -3.62 4.79
N ALA A 243 -16.63 -3.42 5.31
CA ALA A 243 -16.85 -2.74 6.58
C ALA A 243 -17.76 -3.58 7.51
N GLY A 244 -17.30 -3.81 8.73
CA GLY A 244 -18.07 -4.36 9.83
C GLY A 244 -18.56 -3.24 10.74
N LEU A 245 -19.86 -3.28 11.07
CA LEU A 245 -20.52 -2.29 11.93
C LEU A 245 -21.18 -2.98 13.11
N GLN A 246 -20.96 -2.47 14.32
CA GLN A 246 -21.67 -2.93 15.52
C GLN A 246 -23.02 -2.23 15.61
N VAL A 247 -24.09 -2.96 15.32
CA VAL A 247 -25.44 -2.41 15.19
C VAL A 247 -26.43 -3.13 16.10
N PRO A 248 -27.06 -2.44 17.04
CA PRO A 248 -28.19 -2.99 17.82
C PRO A 248 -29.30 -3.47 16.89
N ASP A 249 -29.99 -4.56 17.26
CA ASP A 249 -31.03 -5.14 16.43
C ASP A 249 -32.20 -4.16 16.18
N GLU A 250 -32.50 -3.32 17.14
CA GLU A 250 -33.51 -2.26 17.09
C GLU A 250 -33.20 -1.14 16.10
N GLU A 251 -31.91 -0.97 15.74
CA GLU A 251 -31.44 0.12 14.86
C GLU A 251 -31.24 -0.31 13.40
N ARG A 252 -31.64 -1.53 13.03
CA ARG A 252 -31.46 -2.04 11.65
C ARG A 252 -32.06 -1.13 10.58
N GLY A 253 -33.29 -0.63 10.82
CA GLY A 253 -33.98 0.25 9.87
C GLY A 253 -33.28 1.59 9.66
N GLU A 254 -32.68 2.13 10.72
CA GLU A 254 -31.92 3.38 10.65
C GLU A 254 -30.59 3.17 9.92
N LEU A 255 -29.94 2.02 10.11
CA LEU A 255 -28.75 1.67 9.34
C LEU A 255 -29.07 1.56 7.85
N GLU A 256 -30.15 0.89 7.48
CA GLU A 256 -30.57 0.76 6.07
C GLU A 256 -30.82 2.14 5.43
N ALA A 257 -31.48 3.05 6.14
CA ALA A 257 -31.67 4.42 5.68
C ALA A 257 -30.34 5.17 5.49
N ALA A 258 -29.39 5.02 6.42
CA ALA A 258 -28.07 5.61 6.33
C ALA A 258 -27.26 5.04 5.14
N LEU A 259 -27.29 3.73 4.92
CA LEU A 259 -26.64 3.06 3.79
C LEU A 259 -27.23 3.56 2.44
N GLN A 260 -28.54 3.70 2.33
CA GLN A 260 -29.17 4.26 1.15
C GLN A 260 -28.76 5.74 0.92
N ALA A 261 -28.66 6.55 1.98
CA ALA A 261 -28.25 7.95 1.89
C ALA A 261 -26.78 8.10 1.47
N ILE A 262 -25.91 7.12 1.75
CA ILE A 262 -24.52 7.08 1.27
C ILE A 262 -24.49 7.04 -0.26
N GLY A 263 -25.39 6.25 -0.88
CA GLY A 263 -25.55 6.20 -2.32
C GLY A 263 -24.46 5.43 -3.06
N TYR A 264 -23.65 4.66 -2.34
CA TYR A 264 -22.69 3.72 -2.94
C TYR A 264 -23.33 2.33 -3.08
N PRO A 265 -23.04 1.56 -4.12
CA PRO A 265 -23.45 0.18 -4.21
C PRO A 265 -22.93 -0.62 -3.02
N TYR A 266 -23.79 -1.41 -2.38
CA TYR A 266 -23.40 -2.27 -1.25
C TYR A 266 -24.14 -3.59 -1.23
N TRP A 267 -23.52 -4.58 -0.58
CA TRP A 267 -24.08 -5.92 -0.32
C TRP A 267 -23.83 -6.30 1.12
N GLU A 268 -24.82 -6.86 1.77
CA GLU A 268 -24.65 -7.44 3.10
C GLU A 268 -23.98 -8.81 3.01
N GLU A 269 -22.89 -8.98 3.76
CA GLU A 269 -22.04 -10.16 3.78
C GLU A 269 -22.02 -10.86 5.15
N THR A 270 -22.87 -10.47 6.09
CA THR A 270 -22.92 -11.01 7.47
C THR A 270 -23.06 -12.53 7.50
N HIS A 271 -23.74 -13.11 6.51
CA HIS A 271 -23.93 -14.55 6.39
C HIS A 271 -22.98 -15.26 5.43
N ASN A 272 -22.00 -14.54 4.89
CA ASN A 272 -21.02 -15.10 3.98
C ASN A 272 -20.18 -16.18 4.68
N PRO A 273 -20.02 -17.39 4.10
CA PRO A 273 -19.22 -18.45 4.71
C PRO A 273 -17.77 -18.07 4.96
N ALA A 274 -17.15 -17.30 4.07
CA ALA A 274 -15.76 -16.84 4.24
C ALA A 274 -15.62 -15.92 5.46
N TYR A 275 -16.58 -15.00 5.66
CA TYR A 275 -16.60 -14.18 6.86
C TYR A 275 -16.66 -15.03 8.13
N ARG A 276 -17.60 -15.96 8.22
CA ARG A 276 -17.79 -16.83 9.40
C ARG A 276 -16.58 -17.70 9.74
N LEU A 277 -15.81 -18.10 8.70
CA LEU A 277 -14.63 -18.96 8.91
C LEU A 277 -13.37 -18.17 9.27
N PHE A 278 -13.22 -16.94 8.79
CA PHE A 278 -11.94 -16.24 8.87
C PHE A 278 -11.97 -14.90 9.59
N ALA A 279 -13.12 -14.29 9.81
CA ALA A 279 -13.19 -12.94 10.37
C ALA A 279 -14.36 -12.72 11.36
N GLY A 280 -15.40 -13.54 11.33
CA GLY A 280 -16.59 -13.44 12.19
C GLY A 280 -16.47 -14.12 13.55
#